data_6630c4544db7ecfbb2114f9a0d211384
#
_entry.id   6630c4544db7ecfbb2114f9a0d211384
#
_cell.length_a   1.000
_cell.length_b   1.000
_cell.length_c   1.000
_cell.angle_alpha   90.00
_cell.angle_beta   90.00
_cell.angle_gamma   90.00
#
_symmetry.space_group_name_H-M   'P 1'
#
loop_
_entity.id
_entity.type
_entity.pdbx_description
1 polymer ?
#
loop_
_entity_poly.entity_id
_entity_poly.type
_entity_poly.pdbx_seq_one_letter_code
_entity_poly.pdbx_strand_id
1 'polypeptide(L)'
;MHRLETSAGFLARLLFGLAGAAIVAMMLLTCADVVLRLFSRPIPGTYELVSFFGAVSVAFAMAHTCVEKGHIAVSVLVQLLPRRGREAVDALTSTLSLVLFALIAWRSVLYAEDLRRSGEVSLTLQLPFYPFVHGIALSAAVVCLVLLSDLVRHLQGAFRR
;
A
#
# COMPACT_ATOMS: atom_id res chain seq x y z
N MET A 1 3.36 -0.89 -23.85
CA MET A 1 3.98 -0.42 -22.60
C MET A 1 3.25 0.79 -22.01
N HIS A 2 2.93 1.83 -22.80
CA HIS A 2 2.15 3.00 -22.34
C HIS A 2 0.82 2.62 -21.63
N ARG A 3 0.16 1.53 -22.03
CA ARG A 3 -1.10 1.07 -21.43
C ARG A 3 -0.92 0.48 -20.03
N LEU A 4 0.18 -0.22 -19.74
CA LEU A 4 0.45 -0.79 -18.39
C LEU A 4 0.73 0.31 -17.37
N GLU A 5 1.45 1.34 -17.77
CA GLU A 5 1.74 2.51 -16.93
C GLU A 5 0.49 3.32 -16.64
N THR A 6 -0.35 3.52 -17.67
CA THR A 6 -1.61 4.24 -17.52
C THR A 6 -2.56 3.48 -16.59
N SER A 7 -2.64 2.13 -16.71
CA SER A 7 -3.50 1.30 -15.86
C SER A 7 -2.97 1.19 -14.43
N ALA A 8 -1.66 0.99 -14.24
CA ALA A 8 -1.06 0.94 -12.90
C ALA A 8 -1.17 2.30 -12.18
N GLY A 9 -0.93 3.41 -12.89
CA GLY A 9 -1.11 4.75 -12.34
C GLY A 9 -2.58 5.09 -12.03
N PHE A 10 -3.52 4.62 -12.84
CA PHE A 10 -4.95 4.78 -12.55
C PHE A 10 -5.37 3.99 -11.30
N LEU A 11 -4.96 2.72 -11.21
CA LEU A 11 -5.21 1.88 -10.03
C LEU A 11 -4.60 2.50 -8.75
N ALA A 12 -3.37 3.00 -8.82
CA ALA A 12 -2.73 3.66 -7.70
C ALA A 12 -3.49 4.92 -7.25
N ARG A 13 -3.99 5.73 -8.17
CA ARG A 13 -4.82 6.91 -7.85
C ARG A 13 -6.17 6.52 -7.24
N LEU A 14 -6.80 5.45 -7.74
CA LEU A 14 -8.04 4.94 -7.18
C LEU A 14 -7.83 4.47 -5.74
N LEU A 15 -6.78 3.69 -5.48
CA LEU A 15 -6.42 3.24 -4.14
C LEU A 15 -6.10 4.42 -3.22
N PHE A 16 -5.42 5.45 -3.72
CA PHE A 16 -5.14 6.66 -2.96
C PHE A 16 -6.42 7.42 -2.57
N GLY A 17 -7.38 7.53 -3.49
CA GLY A 17 -8.70 8.09 -3.20
C GLY A 17 -9.45 7.30 -2.11
N LEU A 18 -9.40 5.97 -2.18
CA LEU A 18 -9.97 5.09 -1.15
C LEU A 18 -9.25 5.23 0.20
N ALA A 19 -7.91 5.39 0.19
CA ALA A 19 -7.14 5.66 1.40
C ALA A 19 -7.57 6.97 2.07
N GLY A 20 -7.74 8.03 1.28
CA GLY A 20 -8.24 9.31 1.77
C GLY A 20 -9.66 9.21 2.35
N ALA A 21 -10.56 8.50 1.67
CA ALA A 21 -11.91 8.26 2.15
C ALA A 21 -11.92 7.46 3.47
N ALA A 22 -11.05 6.46 3.61
CA ALA A 22 -10.90 5.69 4.84
C ALA A 22 -10.40 6.55 6.01
N ILE A 23 -9.46 7.49 5.78
CA ILE A 23 -9.00 8.44 6.79
C ILE A 23 -10.13 9.35 7.25
N VAL A 24 -10.92 9.89 6.32
CA VAL A 24 -12.08 10.73 6.64
C VAL A 24 -13.12 9.93 7.43
N ALA A 25 -13.41 8.69 7.01
CA ALA A 25 -14.33 7.81 7.73
C ALA A 25 -13.84 7.51 9.16
N MET A 26 -12.55 7.23 9.33
CA MET A 26 -11.91 7.02 10.63
C MET A 26 -12.04 8.26 11.53
N MET A 27 -11.80 9.44 10.97
CA MET A 27 -11.94 10.71 11.70
C MET A 27 -13.40 10.95 12.16
N LEU A 28 -14.35 10.79 11.23
CA LEU A 28 -15.77 10.99 11.54
C LEU A 28 -16.27 9.97 12.58
N LEU A 29 -15.87 8.71 12.45
CA LEU A 29 -16.20 7.65 13.40
C LEU A 29 -15.67 7.98 14.80
N THR A 30 -14.42 8.42 14.90
CA THR A 30 -13.80 8.78 16.18
C THR A 30 -14.50 9.99 16.80
N CYS A 31 -14.81 11.04 16.01
CA CYS A 31 -15.56 12.19 16.48
C CYS A 31 -16.96 11.81 16.98
N ALA A 32 -17.66 10.96 16.22
CA ALA A 32 -18.99 10.47 16.59
C ALA A 32 -18.94 9.67 17.90
N ASP A 33 -17.95 8.76 18.05
CA ASP A 33 -17.79 7.96 19.26
C ASP A 33 -17.53 8.85 20.50
N VAL A 34 -16.66 9.86 20.36
CA VAL A 34 -16.38 10.81 21.44
C VAL A 34 -17.66 11.56 21.86
N VAL A 35 -18.44 12.06 20.90
CA VAL A 35 -19.71 12.76 21.18
C VAL A 35 -20.71 11.82 21.85
N LEU A 36 -20.86 10.59 21.36
CA LEU A 36 -21.80 9.62 21.93
C LEU A 36 -21.39 9.14 23.32
N ARG A 37 -20.10 9.14 23.65
CA ARG A 37 -19.61 8.87 25.01
C ARG A 37 -20.07 9.92 26.01
N LEU A 38 -20.25 11.19 25.61
CA LEU A 38 -20.80 12.23 26.49
C LEU A 38 -22.25 11.92 26.88
N PHE A 39 -22.98 11.18 26.02
CA PHE A 39 -24.32 10.72 26.28
C PHE A 39 -24.38 9.31 26.87
N SER A 40 -23.25 8.75 27.34
CA SER A 40 -23.12 7.40 27.88
C SER A 40 -23.56 6.30 26.89
N ARG A 41 -23.44 6.54 25.57
CA ARG A 41 -23.76 5.60 24.48
C ARG A 41 -22.60 5.44 23.52
N PRO A 42 -21.46 4.85 23.94
CA PRO A 42 -20.31 4.64 23.06
C PRO A 42 -20.66 3.70 21.90
N ILE A 43 -20.01 3.87 20.76
CA ILE A 43 -20.12 2.97 19.63
C ILE A 43 -19.28 1.72 19.94
N PRO A 44 -19.87 0.51 19.96
CA PRO A 44 -19.11 -0.71 20.19
C PRO A 44 -18.13 -0.95 19.02
N GLY A 45 -16.89 -1.35 19.32
CA GLY A 45 -15.91 -1.71 18.29
C GLY A 45 -15.29 -0.55 17.53
N THR A 46 -15.42 0.71 17.98
CA THR A 46 -14.79 1.87 17.34
C THR A 46 -13.30 1.68 17.12
N TYR A 47 -12.58 1.15 18.11
CA TYR A 47 -11.13 0.90 18.00
C TYR A 47 -10.79 -0.13 16.90
N GLU A 48 -11.61 -1.16 16.75
CA GLU A 48 -11.44 -2.19 15.72
C GLU A 48 -11.63 -1.58 14.33
N LEU A 49 -12.71 -0.81 14.11
CA LEU A 49 -12.98 -0.14 12.84
C LEU A 49 -11.87 0.88 12.49
N VAL A 50 -11.43 1.68 13.46
CA VAL A 50 -10.33 2.64 13.26
C VAL A 50 -9.05 1.90 12.87
N SER A 51 -8.74 0.77 13.49
CA SER A 51 -7.58 -0.05 13.15
C SER A 51 -7.67 -0.62 11.72
N PHE A 52 -8.83 -1.10 11.31
CA PHE A 52 -9.06 -1.59 9.94
C PHE A 52 -8.93 -0.49 8.90
N PHE A 53 -9.58 0.65 9.11
CA PHE A 53 -9.46 1.79 8.21
C PHE A 53 -8.02 2.33 8.16
N GLY A 54 -7.32 2.37 9.30
CA GLY A 54 -5.92 2.75 9.37
C GLY A 54 -5.02 1.83 8.55
N ALA A 55 -5.14 0.52 8.72
CA ALA A 55 -4.37 -0.47 7.97
C ALA A 55 -4.60 -0.37 6.45
N VAL A 56 -5.86 -0.26 6.02
CA VAL A 56 -6.24 -0.10 4.61
C VAL A 56 -5.71 1.22 4.05
N SER A 57 -5.83 2.33 4.81
CA SER A 57 -5.35 3.64 4.37
C SER A 57 -3.86 3.64 4.10
N VAL A 58 -3.06 3.11 5.03
CA VAL A 58 -1.60 3.02 4.87
C VAL A 58 -1.24 2.14 3.67
N ALA A 59 -1.85 0.95 3.57
CA ALA A 59 -1.58 0.04 2.48
C ALA A 59 -1.91 0.65 1.11
N PHE A 60 -3.07 1.29 0.98
CA PHE A 60 -3.52 1.86 -0.30
C PHE A 60 -2.75 3.12 -0.69
N ALA A 61 -2.34 3.94 0.28
CA ALA A 61 -1.50 5.11 0.03
C ALA A 61 -0.12 4.72 -0.51
N MET A 62 0.44 3.57 -0.08
CA MET A 62 1.75 3.10 -0.52
C MET A 62 1.87 2.93 -2.04
N ALA A 63 0.81 2.46 -2.70
CA ALA A 63 0.82 2.29 -4.16
C ALA A 63 1.01 3.64 -4.88
N HIS A 64 0.36 4.69 -4.42
CA HIS A 64 0.52 6.03 -5.00
C HIS A 64 1.88 6.64 -4.68
N THR A 65 2.38 6.46 -3.46
CA THR A 65 3.72 6.91 -3.06
C THR A 65 4.82 6.30 -3.94
N CYS A 66 4.65 5.04 -4.35
CA CYS A 66 5.55 4.40 -5.32
C CYS A 66 5.50 5.06 -6.70
N VAL A 67 4.31 5.42 -7.19
CA VAL A 67 4.14 6.12 -8.48
C VAL A 67 4.83 7.48 -8.47
N GLU A 68 4.68 8.23 -7.38
CA GLU A 68 5.31 9.55 -7.18
C GLU A 68 6.81 9.46 -6.83
N LYS A 69 7.39 8.24 -6.84
CA LYS A 69 8.79 7.99 -6.45
C LYS A 69 9.14 8.52 -5.05
N GLY A 70 8.16 8.55 -4.16
CA GLY A 70 8.30 9.08 -2.79
C GLY A 70 9.25 8.27 -1.89
N HIS A 71 9.67 7.08 -2.31
CA HIS A 71 10.69 6.29 -1.60
C HIS A 71 12.13 6.79 -1.83
N ILE A 72 12.33 7.88 -2.58
CA ILE A 72 13.65 8.37 -2.98
C ILE A 72 14.16 9.43 -1.98
N ALA A 73 14.23 9.06 -0.71
CA ALA A 73 14.92 9.89 0.27
C ALA A 73 16.47 9.92 0.08
N VAL A 74 17.00 9.02 -0.74
CA VAL A 74 18.46 8.90 -1.00
C VAL A 74 18.89 9.68 -2.25
N SER A 75 17.98 10.39 -2.91
CA SER A 75 18.23 11.08 -4.17
C SER A 75 19.38 12.10 -4.11
N VAL A 76 19.58 12.77 -2.98
CA VAL A 76 20.66 13.76 -2.81
C VAL A 76 22.03 13.09 -2.84
N LEU A 77 22.19 11.96 -2.16
CA LEU A 77 23.45 11.22 -2.13
C LEU A 77 23.73 10.53 -3.47
N VAL A 78 22.70 9.99 -4.11
CA VAL A 78 22.81 9.34 -5.42
C VAL A 78 23.11 10.35 -6.54
N GLN A 79 22.68 11.60 -6.42
CA GLN A 79 23.02 12.67 -7.37
C GLN A 79 24.50 13.03 -7.39
N LEU A 80 25.23 12.75 -6.32
CA LEU A 80 26.69 12.96 -6.25
C LEU A 80 27.48 11.85 -6.97
N LEU A 81 26.83 10.72 -7.32
CA LEU A 81 27.50 9.63 -8.03
C LEU A 81 27.60 9.91 -9.54
N PRO A 82 28.65 9.41 -10.21
CA PRO A 82 28.72 9.43 -11.65
C PRO A 82 27.53 8.66 -12.26
N ARG A 83 27.09 9.07 -13.44
CA ARG A 83 25.85 8.60 -14.09
C ARG A 83 25.66 7.08 -14.08
N ARG A 84 26.75 6.32 -14.31
CA ARG A 84 26.73 4.84 -14.27
C ARG A 84 26.47 4.29 -12.86
N GLY A 85 27.05 4.92 -11.83
CA GLY A 85 26.81 4.55 -10.44
C GLY A 85 25.38 4.80 -10.03
N ARG A 86 24.78 5.91 -10.46
CA ARG A 86 23.39 6.24 -10.22
C ARG A 86 22.44 5.23 -10.84
N GLU A 87 22.63 4.88 -12.12
CA GLU A 87 21.81 3.88 -12.83
C GLU A 87 21.89 2.49 -12.15
N ALA A 88 23.07 2.11 -11.65
CA ALA A 88 23.26 0.86 -10.92
C ALA A 88 22.55 0.84 -9.57
N VAL A 89 22.63 1.93 -8.80
CA VAL A 89 21.95 2.07 -7.50
C VAL A 89 20.42 2.07 -7.69
N ASP A 90 19.93 2.83 -8.68
CA ASP A 90 18.49 2.89 -8.98
C ASP A 90 17.95 1.50 -9.40
N ALA A 91 18.68 0.75 -10.23
CA ALA A 91 18.31 -0.60 -10.63
C ALA A 91 18.33 -1.57 -9.44
N LEU A 92 19.36 -1.52 -8.59
CA LEU A 92 19.46 -2.36 -7.40
C LEU A 92 18.32 -2.09 -6.42
N THR A 93 18.05 -0.82 -6.12
CA THR A 93 16.99 -0.41 -5.22
C THR A 93 15.62 -0.82 -5.75
N SER A 94 15.35 -0.61 -7.04
CA SER A 94 14.09 -1.04 -7.67
C SER A 94 13.91 -2.56 -7.62
N THR A 95 14.99 -3.33 -7.82
CA THR A 95 14.95 -4.80 -7.75
C THR A 95 14.68 -5.28 -6.32
N LEU A 96 15.39 -4.72 -5.32
CA LEU A 96 15.17 -5.04 -3.91
C LEU A 96 13.75 -4.70 -3.46
N SER A 97 13.25 -3.53 -3.85
CA SER A 97 11.88 -3.12 -3.56
C SER A 97 10.86 -4.05 -4.21
N LEU A 98 11.07 -4.43 -5.46
CA LEU A 98 10.19 -5.36 -6.17
C LEU A 98 10.14 -6.72 -5.47
N VAL A 99 11.28 -7.28 -5.08
CA VAL A 99 11.35 -8.55 -4.34
C VAL A 99 10.64 -8.45 -3.01
N LEU A 100 10.88 -7.37 -2.26
CA LEU A 100 10.23 -7.14 -0.97
C LEU A 100 8.70 -7.08 -1.08
N PHE A 101 8.19 -6.25 -2.01
CA PHE A 101 6.74 -6.12 -2.18
C PHE A 101 6.09 -7.37 -2.78
N ALA A 102 6.80 -8.13 -3.63
CA ALA A 102 6.33 -9.43 -4.11
C ALA A 102 6.20 -10.45 -2.97
N LEU A 103 7.17 -10.48 -2.05
CA LEU A 103 7.10 -11.31 -0.85
C LEU A 103 5.96 -10.87 0.08
N ILE A 104 5.77 -9.56 0.29
CA ILE A 104 4.65 -9.03 1.08
C ILE A 104 3.33 -9.45 0.45
N ALA A 105 3.15 -9.26 -0.86
CA ALA A 105 1.92 -9.64 -1.56
C ALA A 105 1.62 -11.13 -1.41
N TRP A 106 2.62 -11.99 -1.66
CA TRP A 106 2.47 -13.44 -1.52
C TRP A 106 2.11 -13.85 -0.10
N ARG A 107 2.90 -13.40 0.90
CA ARG A 107 2.66 -13.74 2.32
C ARG A 107 1.31 -13.23 2.80
N SER A 108 0.88 -12.04 2.35
CA SER A 108 -0.43 -11.50 2.70
C SER A 108 -1.57 -12.35 2.15
N VAL A 109 -1.46 -12.88 0.93
CA VAL A 109 -2.47 -13.79 0.36
C VAL A 109 -2.55 -15.09 1.16
N LEU A 110 -1.40 -15.70 1.47
CA LEU A 110 -1.37 -16.93 2.27
C LEU A 110 -1.95 -16.70 3.67
N TYR A 111 -1.57 -15.62 4.31
CA TYR A 111 -2.06 -15.26 5.64
C TYR A 111 -3.58 -14.98 5.64
N ALA A 112 -4.08 -14.31 4.61
CA ALA A 112 -5.52 -14.08 4.46
C ALA A 112 -6.31 -15.39 4.28
N GLU A 113 -5.74 -16.37 3.57
CA GLU A 113 -6.37 -17.69 3.42
C GLU A 113 -6.33 -18.48 4.75
N ASP A 114 -5.25 -18.38 5.52
CA ASP A 114 -5.16 -19.00 6.85
C ASP A 114 -6.18 -18.38 7.81
N LEU A 115 -6.34 -17.05 7.81
CA LEU A 115 -7.38 -16.34 8.59
C LEU A 115 -8.79 -16.75 8.18
N ARG A 116 -9.01 -16.98 6.89
CA ARG A 116 -10.29 -17.45 6.38
C ARG A 116 -10.61 -18.87 6.86
N ARG A 117 -9.59 -19.75 6.89
CA ARG A 117 -9.75 -21.14 7.36
C ARG A 117 -9.90 -21.25 8.87
N SER A 118 -9.20 -20.42 9.62
CA SER A 118 -9.31 -20.39 11.09
C SER A 118 -10.62 -19.76 11.56
N GLY A 119 -11.30 -18.98 10.70
CA GLY A 119 -12.51 -18.27 11.07
C GLY A 119 -12.26 -17.13 12.07
N GLU A 120 -11.04 -16.60 12.12
CA GLU A 120 -10.65 -15.57 13.07
C GLU A 120 -11.40 -14.26 12.81
N VAL A 121 -12.03 -13.76 13.88
CA VAL A 121 -12.86 -12.54 13.85
C VAL A 121 -12.45 -11.58 14.96
N SER A 122 -12.81 -10.31 14.83
CA SER A 122 -12.55 -9.30 15.85
C SER A 122 -13.38 -9.55 17.11
N LEU A 123 -12.88 -9.08 18.25
CA LEU A 123 -13.45 -9.41 19.56
C LEU A 123 -14.83 -8.81 19.79
N THR A 124 -15.06 -7.57 19.35
CA THR A 124 -16.28 -6.81 19.64
C THR A 124 -17.32 -6.91 18.51
N LEU A 125 -16.89 -6.66 17.27
CA LEU A 125 -17.78 -6.64 16.10
C LEU A 125 -17.88 -7.98 15.39
N GLN A 126 -17.01 -8.94 15.74
CA GLN A 126 -16.90 -10.25 15.08
C GLN A 126 -16.71 -10.12 13.56
N LEU A 127 -16.04 -9.04 13.12
CA LEU A 127 -15.70 -8.83 11.72
C LEU A 127 -14.51 -9.73 11.34
N PRO A 128 -14.59 -10.42 10.18
CA PRO A 128 -13.48 -11.25 9.73
C PRO A 128 -12.28 -10.38 9.31
N PHE A 129 -11.07 -10.80 9.67
CA PHE A 129 -9.83 -10.09 9.30
C PHE A 129 -9.42 -10.30 7.84
N TYR A 130 -9.77 -11.45 7.24
CA TYR A 130 -9.29 -11.86 5.91
C TYR A 130 -9.55 -10.83 4.78
N PRO A 131 -10.69 -10.09 4.70
CA PRO A 131 -10.91 -9.16 3.58
C PRO A 131 -9.97 -7.94 3.66
N PHE A 132 -9.61 -7.50 4.86
CA PHE A 132 -8.67 -6.39 5.05
C PHE A 132 -7.25 -6.80 4.63
N VAL A 133 -6.83 -8.01 4.97
CA VAL A 133 -5.53 -8.56 4.55
C VAL A 133 -5.47 -8.78 3.04
N HIS A 134 -6.56 -9.20 2.40
CA HIS A 134 -6.65 -9.23 0.93
C HIS A 134 -6.52 -7.83 0.31
N GLY A 135 -7.07 -6.80 0.94
CA GLY A 135 -6.88 -5.40 0.52
C GLY A 135 -5.40 -4.98 0.56
N ILE A 136 -4.67 -5.36 1.60
CA ILE A 136 -3.22 -5.13 1.71
C ILE A 136 -2.47 -5.88 0.60
N ALA A 137 -2.81 -7.15 0.36
CA ALA A 137 -2.21 -7.94 -0.71
C ALA A 137 -2.45 -7.32 -2.10
N LEU A 138 -3.66 -6.83 -2.36
CA LEU A 138 -4.00 -6.13 -3.60
C LEU A 138 -3.15 -4.87 -3.78
N SER A 139 -3.01 -4.06 -2.73
CA SER A 139 -2.16 -2.87 -2.78
C SER A 139 -0.70 -3.22 -3.06
N ALA A 140 -0.15 -4.21 -2.38
CA ALA A 140 1.22 -4.68 -2.61
C ALA A 140 1.41 -5.20 -4.04
N ALA A 141 0.42 -5.87 -4.62
CA ALA A 141 0.44 -6.30 -6.03
C ALA A 141 0.46 -5.10 -7.00
N VAL A 142 -0.30 -4.04 -6.72
CA VAL A 142 -0.27 -2.80 -7.52
C VAL A 142 1.10 -2.13 -7.42
N VAL A 143 1.72 -2.09 -6.22
CA VAL A 143 3.10 -1.60 -6.03
C VAL A 143 4.07 -2.41 -6.88
N CYS A 144 3.97 -3.73 -6.90
CA CYS A 144 4.81 -4.58 -7.76
C CYS A 144 4.65 -4.24 -9.25
N LEU A 145 3.43 -3.98 -9.73
CA LEU A 145 3.19 -3.58 -11.12
C LEU A 145 3.86 -2.23 -11.44
N VAL A 146 3.79 -1.27 -10.53
CA VAL A 146 4.46 0.04 -10.68
C VAL A 146 5.98 -0.15 -10.75
N LEU A 147 6.56 -0.86 -9.77
CA LEU A 147 8.01 -1.10 -9.70
C LEU A 147 8.52 -1.90 -10.90
N LEU A 148 7.75 -2.87 -11.39
CA LEU A 148 8.10 -3.64 -12.58
C LEU A 148 8.14 -2.76 -13.82
N SER A 149 7.18 -1.84 -13.99
CA SER A 149 7.18 -0.89 -15.12
C SER A 149 8.37 0.06 -15.05
N ASP A 150 8.77 0.51 -13.87
CA ASP A 150 9.95 1.35 -13.69
C ASP A 150 11.25 0.58 -13.98
N LEU A 151 11.39 -0.66 -13.49
CA LEU A 151 12.55 -1.51 -13.74
C LEU A 151 12.75 -1.76 -15.25
N VAL A 152 11.66 -2.07 -15.97
CA VAL A 152 11.70 -2.29 -17.42
C VAL A 152 12.15 -1.01 -18.16
N ARG A 153 11.75 0.17 -17.71
CA ARG A 153 12.20 1.46 -18.28
C ARG A 153 13.70 1.67 -18.10
N HIS A 154 14.22 1.41 -16.89
CA HIS A 154 15.65 1.55 -16.59
C HIS A 154 16.48 0.60 -17.46
N LEU A 155 16.06 -0.66 -17.61
CA LEU A 155 16.73 -1.63 -18.46
C LEU A 155 16.72 -1.25 -19.95
N GLN A 156 15.58 -0.76 -20.47
CA GLN A 156 15.49 -0.31 -21.87
C GLN A 156 16.31 0.95 -22.14
N GLY A 157 16.41 1.87 -21.16
CA GLY A 157 17.27 3.04 -21.26
C GLY A 157 18.75 2.67 -21.35
N ALA A 158 19.16 1.61 -20.65
CA ALA A 158 20.53 1.08 -20.67
C ALA A 158 20.88 0.36 -21.98
N PHE A 159 19.92 -0.36 -22.61
CA PHE A 159 20.13 -1.10 -23.86
C PHE A 159 20.01 -0.24 -25.14
N ARG A 160 19.45 0.95 -25.07
CA ARG A 160 19.25 1.84 -26.23
C ARG A 160 20.44 2.77 -26.51
N ARG A 161 21.56 2.56 -25.86
CA ARG A 161 22.85 3.26 -26.04
C ARG A 161 23.96 2.28 -26.30
#